data_fa405a05213441d6dd991434b095cde4
#
_entry.id   fa405a05213441d6dd991434b095cde4
#
_cell.length_a   1.000
_cell.length_b   1.000
_cell.length_c   1.000
_cell.angle_alpha   90.00
_cell.angle_beta   90.00
_cell.angle_gamma   90.00
#
_symmetry.space_group_name_H-M   'P 1'
#
loop_
_entity.id
_entity.type
_entity.pdbx_description
1 polymer ?
#
loop_
_entity_poly.entity_id
_entity_poly.type
_entity_poly.pdbx_seq_one_letter_code
_entity_poly.pdbx_strand_id
1 'polypeptide(L)'
;MYKTLIFLTFLLFNGCATTDSSEIIKLDSQVITNESPKIIESKLEETPFDIWERIRLELTIVIPDDQIAATSVYRERLYKNQSAVNRISKSGQRYLHHTLTRAQELGLPVELALLPFVESEFDPYAKSVDGATGIWQFMPATGKEWGLKSNWWYDGKKDVLASTEAALQFLTYLNKKFDGDWLLAMAAYNTGPTRVNRAIRKNKRQDKPIRFWDLNLPKETTAYVPKLLVLCELIKNPKAFEVNLPSIANRPYFERVKIPGQLDLMQAADLAGLKPETIYELNPGFNQWATDPSGPHYLLLPVGVSDRFITQLESLDQNDLVRWDRYKIRRGDNLYKIASRYKVKVAVLQEINGMDSDVIYAGKEIMVPRGSAWANKQKPRERIYTVKKGDTLWDIAKQHQVSIEDVVLWNELDIEKPLQINQEIKIFSRYERIRQDIPSKQLRTMLYPVKSGDTISRIASKFEINPQKIQEWNEIEDVSKIFPGQVLKLFL
;
A
#
# COMPACT_ATOMS: atom_id res chain seq x y z
N MET A 1 -1.01 -25.25 -59.58
CA MET A 1 -2.16 -25.91 -60.23
C MET A 1 -3.32 -25.91 -59.28
N TYR A 2 -4.42 -25.36 -59.76
CA TYR A 2 -5.81 -25.29 -59.28
C TYR A 2 -6.12 -24.52 -58.00
N LYS A 3 -6.60 -23.33 -58.27
CA LYS A 3 -7.55 -22.45 -57.61
C LYS A 3 -8.92 -23.13 -57.48
N THR A 4 -9.66 -22.86 -56.43
CA THR A 4 -11.12 -22.73 -56.58
C THR A 4 -11.63 -21.64 -55.59
N LEU A 5 -12.15 -20.64 -56.19
CA LEU A 5 -12.87 -19.47 -55.72
C LEU A 5 -14.34 -19.84 -55.66
N ILE A 6 -15.08 -19.51 -54.60
CA ILE A 6 -16.55 -19.46 -54.66
C ILE A 6 -17.02 -18.12 -54.14
N PHE A 7 -17.80 -17.47 -54.99
CA PHE A 7 -18.42 -16.15 -54.93
C PHE A 7 -19.70 -16.16 -54.06
N LEU A 8 -19.85 -15.17 -53.34
CA LEU A 8 -20.90 -14.20 -53.00
C LEU A 8 -22.23 -14.29 -53.73
N THR A 9 -23.35 -14.15 -53.04
CA THR A 9 -24.54 -13.46 -53.55
C THR A 9 -25.28 -12.69 -52.45
N PHE A 10 -25.38 -11.40 -52.67
CA PHE A 10 -26.25 -10.41 -52.02
C PHE A 10 -27.69 -10.61 -52.52
N LEU A 11 -28.68 -10.46 -51.64
CA LEU A 11 -30.05 -10.12 -52.04
C LEU A 11 -30.62 -9.10 -51.07
N LEU A 12 -30.78 -7.90 -51.63
CA LEU A 12 -31.58 -6.80 -51.12
C LEU A 12 -33.06 -7.06 -51.45
N PHE A 13 -33.96 -6.87 -50.48
CA PHE A 13 -35.35 -6.56 -50.79
C PHE A 13 -35.81 -5.36 -49.96
N ASN A 14 -36.08 -4.27 -50.69
CA ASN A 14 -36.94 -3.15 -50.28
C ASN A 14 -38.40 -3.54 -50.47
N GLY A 15 -39.24 -3.13 -49.55
CA GLY A 15 -40.69 -3.19 -49.70
C GLY A 15 -41.41 -2.34 -48.67
N CYS A 16 -41.72 -1.10 -49.05
CA CYS A 16 -42.67 -0.23 -48.38
C CYS A 16 -44.12 -0.73 -48.68
N ALA A 17 -44.98 -0.80 -47.68
CA ALA A 17 -46.44 -0.63 -47.88
C ALA A 17 -47.07 -0.21 -46.52
N THR A 18 -47.67 0.96 -46.58
CA THR A 18 -48.70 1.52 -45.68
C THR A 18 -49.99 0.76 -45.80
N THR A 19 -50.68 0.47 -44.70
CA THR A 19 -52.19 0.64 -44.61
C THR A 19 -52.65 0.55 -43.18
N ASP A 20 -53.54 1.46 -42.93
CA ASP A 20 -54.40 1.71 -41.81
C ASP A 20 -55.41 0.55 -41.56
N SER A 21 -55.72 0.24 -40.32
CA SER A 21 -57.07 -0.12 -39.86
C SER A 21 -57.11 -0.45 -38.36
N SER A 22 -57.86 0.31 -37.68
CA SER A 22 -58.40 0.16 -36.35
C SER A 22 -59.11 -1.19 -36.10
N GLU A 23 -58.68 -1.98 -35.14
CA GLU A 23 -59.48 -3.01 -34.49
C GLU A 23 -59.42 -2.87 -32.97
N ILE A 24 -60.59 -2.53 -32.40
CA ILE A 24 -60.86 -2.49 -30.97
C ILE A 24 -61.02 -3.93 -30.48
N ILE A 25 -60.06 -4.41 -29.71
CA ILE A 25 -60.22 -5.67 -28.97
C ILE A 25 -60.62 -5.33 -27.53
N LYS A 26 -61.83 -5.77 -27.18
CA LYS A 26 -62.39 -5.74 -25.82
C LYS A 26 -61.53 -6.57 -24.89
N LEU A 27 -60.94 -5.95 -23.87
CA LEU A 27 -60.31 -6.66 -22.75
C LEU A 27 -61.40 -7.19 -21.80
N ASP A 28 -61.42 -8.52 -21.71
CA ASP A 28 -62.14 -9.26 -20.71
C ASP A 28 -61.51 -9.08 -19.34
N SER A 29 -62.31 -8.73 -18.34
CA SER A 29 -61.87 -8.50 -16.96
C SER A 29 -61.59 -9.83 -16.27
N GLN A 30 -60.34 -10.28 -16.28
CA GLN A 30 -59.88 -11.35 -15.37
C GLN A 30 -59.19 -10.76 -14.13
N VAL A 31 -59.64 -11.28 -13.03
CA VAL A 31 -59.22 -11.02 -11.64
C VAL A 31 -57.72 -11.02 -11.49
N ILE A 32 -57.14 -9.85 -11.16
CA ILE A 32 -55.76 -9.73 -10.73
C ILE A 32 -55.70 -10.19 -9.27
N THR A 33 -55.25 -11.42 -9.04
CA THR A 33 -54.79 -11.83 -7.72
C THR A 33 -53.52 -11.10 -7.41
N ASN A 34 -53.53 -10.29 -6.35
CA ASN A 34 -52.37 -9.62 -5.76
C ASN A 34 -51.41 -10.65 -5.15
N GLU A 35 -50.60 -11.26 -5.94
CA GLU A 35 -49.32 -11.80 -5.44
C GLU A 35 -48.24 -10.73 -5.57
N SER A 36 -47.90 -10.13 -4.44
CA SER A 36 -46.71 -9.27 -4.32
C SER A 36 -45.49 -10.03 -4.83
N PRO A 37 -44.64 -9.46 -5.69
CA PRO A 37 -43.40 -10.11 -6.06
C PRO A 37 -42.61 -10.36 -4.78
N LYS A 38 -42.30 -11.62 -4.50
CA LYS A 38 -41.30 -11.99 -3.50
C LYS A 38 -40.01 -11.31 -3.91
N ILE A 39 -39.69 -10.20 -3.21
CA ILE A 39 -38.36 -9.61 -3.22
C ILE A 39 -37.45 -10.72 -2.69
N ILE A 40 -36.69 -11.34 -3.59
CA ILE A 40 -35.54 -12.12 -3.20
C ILE A 40 -34.63 -11.10 -2.54
N GLU A 41 -34.66 -11.02 -1.20
CA GLU A 41 -33.63 -10.39 -0.42
C GLU A 41 -32.33 -11.13 -0.76
N SER A 42 -31.60 -10.60 -1.76
CA SER A 42 -30.18 -10.90 -1.87
C SER A 42 -29.59 -10.45 -0.55
N LYS A 43 -29.23 -11.43 0.29
CA LYS A 43 -28.43 -11.22 1.48
C LYS A 43 -27.21 -10.44 1.02
N LEU A 44 -27.22 -9.12 1.19
CA LEU A 44 -26.03 -8.31 1.13
C LEU A 44 -25.13 -8.86 2.23
N GLU A 45 -24.17 -9.68 1.87
CA GLU A 45 -23.13 -10.10 2.79
C GLU A 45 -22.46 -8.81 3.27
N GLU A 46 -22.71 -8.44 4.52
CA GLU A 46 -22.10 -7.29 5.15
C GLU A 46 -20.57 -7.52 5.10
N THR A 47 -19.88 -6.72 4.29
CA THR A 47 -18.42 -6.80 4.22
C THR A 47 -17.85 -6.58 5.62
N PRO A 48 -17.02 -7.49 6.15
CA PRO A 48 -16.47 -7.36 7.50
C PRO A 48 -15.79 -6.01 7.69
N PHE A 49 -16.05 -5.35 8.81
CA PHE A 49 -15.42 -4.07 9.14
C PHE A 49 -13.89 -4.22 9.33
N ASP A 50 -13.46 -5.37 9.87
CA ASP A 50 -12.06 -5.71 10.14
C ASP A 50 -11.52 -6.61 9.04
N ILE A 51 -10.36 -6.26 8.48
CA ILE A 51 -9.70 -7.05 7.45
C ILE A 51 -9.33 -8.45 7.94
N TRP A 52 -9.05 -8.62 9.24
CA TRP A 52 -8.75 -9.93 9.81
C TRP A 52 -9.97 -10.85 9.79
N GLU A 53 -11.19 -10.32 9.98
CA GLU A 53 -12.42 -11.08 9.83
C GLU A 53 -12.61 -11.54 8.39
N ARG A 54 -12.36 -10.66 7.41
CA ARG A 54 -12.39 -10.99 5.99
C ARG A 54 -11.41 -12.13 5.66
N ILE A 55 -10.19 -12.07 6.18
CA ILE A 55 -9.19 -13.14 6.00
C ILE A 55 -9.64 -14.44 6.65
N ARG A 56 -10.14 -14.41 7.90
CA ARG A 56 -10.58 -15.60 8.64
C ARG A 56 -11.62 -16.44 7.89
N LEU A 57 -12.51 -15.79 7.16
CA LEU A 57 -13.59 -16.45 6.42
C LEU A 57 -13.06 -17.29 5.25
N GLU A 58 -11.88 -17.02 4.74
CA GLU A 58 -11.35 -17.59 3.51
C GLU A 58 -10.03 -18.36 3.70
N LEU A 59 -9.52 -18.46 4.93
CA LEU A 59 -8.32 -19.27 5.21
C LEU A 59 -8.59 -20.75 4.92
N THR A 60 -7.85 -21.32 4.00
CA THR A 60 -8.01 -22.69 3.52
C THR A 60 -6.81 -23.60 3.79
N ILE A 61 -5.60 -23.01 3.87
CA ILE A 61 -4.37 -23.79 4.05
C ILE A 61 -4.14 -24.01 5.55
N VAL A 62 -4.11 -25.28 5.95
CA VAL A 62 -3.94 -25.70 7.35
C VAL A 62 -2.62 -26.42 7.57
N ILE A 63 -2.12 -26.36 8.80
CA ILE A 63 -0.97 -27.18 9.21
C ILE A 63 -1.49 -28.61 9.43
N PRO A 64 -0.90 -29.63 8.77
CA PRO A 64 -1.26 -31.01 9.05
C PRO A 64 -0.97 -31.41 10.50
N ASP A 65 -1.81 -32.24 11.09
CA ASP A 65 -1.68 -32.65 12.51
C ASP A 65 -0.32 -33.28 12.82
N ASP A 66 0.23 -34.07 11.90
CA ASP A 66 1.55 -34.69 12.00
C ASP A 66 2.71 -33.68 11.91
N GLN A 67 2.42 -32.39 11.59
CA GLN A 67 3.41 -31.32 11.41
C GLN A 67 3.30 -30.18 12.46
N ILE A 68 2.35 -30.27 13.37
CA ILE A 68 2.15 -29.24 14.42
C ILE A 68 3.43 -29.05 15.25
N ALA A 69 4.12 -30.14 15.61
CA ALA A 69 5.37 -30.09 16.36
C ALA A 69 6.48 -29.34 15.61
N ALA A 70 6.54 -29.46 14.27
CA ALA A 70 7.53 -28.75 13.46
C ALA A 70 7.32 -27.23 13.42
N THR A 71 6.14 -26.73 13.79
CA THR A 71 5.79 -25.31 13.84
C THR A 71 5.96 -24.68 15.22
N SER A 72 6.25 -25.46 16.27
CA SER A 72 6.27 -25.03 17.68
C SER A 72 7.15 -23.82 17.92
N VAL A 73 8.37 -23.79 17.38
CA VAL A 73 9.30 -22.66 17.53
C VAL A 73 8.74 -21.34 17.00
N TYR A 74 7.93 -21.37 15.94
CA TYR A 74 7.31 -20.17 15.36
C TYR A 74 6.08 -19.75 16.16
N ARG A 75 5.32 -20.71 16.71
CA ARG A 75 4.20 -20.45 17.62
C ARG A 75 4.69 -19.78 18.91
N GLU A 76 5.76 -20.29 19.53
CA GLU A 76 6.37 -19.72 20.74
C GLU A 76 6.80 -18.26 20.56
N ARG A 77 7.30 -17.89 19.38
CA ARG A 77 7.68 -16.49 19.09
C ARG A 77 6.50 -15.51 19.09
N LEU A 78 5.30 -15.98 18.78
CA LEU A 78 4.09 -15.17 18.76
C LEU A 78 3.25 -15.34 20.03
N TYR A 79 3.43 -16.46 20.75
CA TYR A 79 2.73 -16.72 22.00
C TYR A 79 3.08 -15.68 23.06
N LYS A 80 2.07 -15.05 23.66
CA LYS A 80 2.19 -13.95 24.63
C LYS A 80 3.03 -12.75 24.13
N ASN A 81 3.32 -12.67 22.85
CA ASN A 81 4.15 -11.60 22.29
C ASN A 81 3.30 -10.51 21.64
N GLN A 82 2.60 -9.72 22.48
CA GLN A 82 1.75 -8.63 22.04
C GLN A 82 2.51 -7.59 21.19
N SER A 83 3.78 -7.34 21.49
CA SER A 83 4.62 -6.40 20.74
C SER A 83 4.81 -6.83 19.29
N ALA A 84 5.09 -8.13 19.03
CA ALA A 84 5.20 -8.65 17.68
C ALA A 84 3.86 -8.55 16.92
N VAL A 85 2.74 -8.87 17.58
CA VAL A 85 1.41 -8.79 16.98
C VAL A 85 1.02 -7.34 16.64
N ASN A 86 1.36 -6.39 17.50
CA ASN A 86 1.15 -4.97 17.23
C ASN A 86 1.95 -4.50 16.00
N ARG A 87 3.20 -4.96 15.83
CA ARG A 87 4.00 -4.65 14.63
C ARG A 87 3.36 -5.22 13.38
N ILE A 88 2.91 -6.48 13.41
CA ILE A 88 2.20 -7.13 12.29
C ILE A 88 0.99 -6.28 11.87
N SER A 89 0.11 -5.93 12.81
CA SER A 89 -1.07 -5.11 12.49
C SER A 89 -0.68 -3.73 11.95
N LYS A 90 0.32 -3.07 12.55
CA LYS A 90 0.78 -1.76 12.10
C LYS A 90 1.38 -1.80 10.69
N SER A 91 2.21 -2.79 10.38
CA SER A 91 2.88 -2.90 9.09
C SER A 91 1.90 -3.22 7.95
N GLY A 92 0.85 -4.01 8.23
CA GLY A 92 -0.18 -4.35 7.24
C GLY A 92 -1.13 -3.21 6.86
N GLN A 93 -1.29 -2.18 7.71
CA GLN A 93 -2.33 -1.15 7.56
C GLN A 93 -2.40 -0.51 6.17
N ARG A 94 -1.25 -0.27 5.53
CA ARG A 94 -1.20 0.45 4.25
C ARG A 94 -1.52 -0.42 3.04
N TYR A 95 -1.08 -1.68 3.06
CA TYR A 95 -1.00 -2.48 1.84
C TYR A 95 -1.80 -3.78 1.88
N LEU A 96 -2.14 -4.29 3.07
CA LEU A 96 -2.81 -5.58 3.22
C LEU A 96 -4.16 -5.63 2.49
N HIS A 97 -4.94 -4.54 2.55
CA HIS A 97 -6.21 -4.50 1.82
C HIS A 97 -6.00 -4.68 0.30
N HIS A 98 -4.96 -4.06 -0.26
CA HIS A 98 -4.65 -4.20 -1.68
C HIS A 98 -4.18 -5.62 -2.04
N THR A 99 -3.22 -6.19 -1.29
CA THR A 99 -2.71 -7.54 -1.56
C THR A 99 -3.80 -8.60 -1.41
N LEU A 100 -4.66 -8.46 -0.41
CA LEU A 100 -5.78 -9.36 -0.17
C LEU A 100 -6.83 -9.26 -1.29
N THR A 101 -7.28 -8.05 -1.61
CA THR A 101 -8.26 -7.84 -2.66
C THR A 101 -7.75 -8.39 -4.00
N ARG A 102 -6.47 -8.14 -4.31
CA ARG A 102 -5.90 -8.62 -5.56
C ARG A 102 -5.77 -10.14 -5.61
N ALA A 103 -5.41 -10.81 -4.51
CA ALA A 103 -5.40 -12.27 -4.43
C ALA A 103 -6.81 -12.86 -4.66
N GLN A 104 -7.83 -12.29 -4.03
CA GLN A 104 -9.23 -12.73 -4.18
C GLN A 104 -9.76 -12.52 -5.62
N GLU A 105 -9.48 -11.37 -6.24
CA GLU A 105 -9.86 -11.10 -7.63
C GLU A 105 -9.27 -12.12 -8.61
N LEU A 106 -8.11 -12.69 -8.28
CA LEU A 106 -7.44 -13.74 -9.07
C LEU A 106 -7.87 -15.16 -8.65
N GLY A 107 -8.77 -15.30 -7.68
CA GLY A 107 -9.21 -16.60 -7.16
C GLY A 107 -8.10 -17.38 -6.45
N LEU A 108 -7.13 -16.69 -5.86
CA LEU A 108 -5.99 -17.29 -5.17
C LEU A 108 -6.26 -17.39 -3.66
N PRO A 109 -5.64 -18.37 -2.96
CA PRO A 109 -5.73 -18.45 -1.50
C PRO A 109 -5.33 -17.12 -0.83
N VAL A 110 -6.12 -16.68 0.13
CA VAL A 110 -5.88 -15.41 0.85
C VAL A 110 -4.58 -15.43 1.66
N GLU A 111 -4.10 -16.60 2.02
CA GLU A 111 -2.81 -16.82 2.69
C GLU A 111 -1.65 -16.21 1.89
N LEU A 112 -1.75 -16.20 0.56
CA LEU A 112 -0.70 -15.63 -0.29
C LEU A 112 -0.57 -14.11 -0.12
N ALA A 113 -1.68 -13.43 0.20
CA ALA A 113 -1.66 -12.00 0.50
C ALA A 113 -0.89 -11.66 1.79
N LEU A 114 -0.63 -12.65 2.63
CA LEU A 114 0.11 -12.51 3.89
C LEU A 114 1.62 -12.76 3.75
N LEU A 115 2.08 -13.23 2.58
CA LEU A 115 3.51 -13.48 2.34
C LEU A 115 4.40 -12.25 2.61
N PRO A 116 3.98 -11.00 2.28
CA PRO A 116 4.78 -9.81 2.61
C PRO A 116 5.09 -9.65 4.11
N PHE A 117 4.30 -10.21 5.03
CA PHE A 117 4.66 -10.23 6.46
C PHE A 117 5.90 -11.09 6.73
N VAL A 118 6.06 -12.18 5.99
CA VAL A 118 7.20 -13.10 6.15
C VAL A 118 8.42 -12.61 5.39
N GLU A 119 8.21 -11.92 4.27
CA GLU A 119 9.25 -11.42 3.37
C GLU A 119 9.94 -10.15 3.92
N SER A 120 9.14 -9.18 4.35
CA SER A 120 9.65 -7.83 4.65
C SER A 120 8.91 -7.10 5.77
N GLU A 121 7.97 -7.74 6.45
CA GLU A 121 7.00 -7.05 7.31
C GLU A 121 6.27 -5.89 6.58
N PHE A 122 5.95 -6.06 5.29
CA PHE A 122 5.37 -5.02 4.42
C PHE A 122 6.24 -3.77 4.25
N ASP A 123 7.55 -3.84 4.45
CA ASP A 123 8.44 -2.71 4.20
C ASP A 123 8.80 -2.63 2.70
N PRO A 124 8.30 -1.60 1.96
CA PRO A 124 8.58 -1.47 0.54
C PRO A 124 10.04 -1.06 0.25
N TYR A 125 10.78 -0.60 1.26
CA TYR A 125 12.20 -0.25 1.15
C TYR A 125 13.13 -1.40 1.58
N ALA A 126 12.58 -2.50 2.07
CA ALA A 126 13.38 -3.65 2.48
C ALA A 126 14.29 -4.13 1.36
N LYS A 127 15.54 -4.37 1.71
CA LYS A 127 16.55 -4.90 0.79
C LYS A 127 17.42 -5.93 1.51
N SER A 128 17.44 -7.15 1.00
CA SER A 128 18.32 -8.21 1.53
C SER A 128 19.78 -8.02 1.10
N VAL A 129 20.70 -8.73 1.77
CA VAL A 129 22.13 -8.76 1.40
C VAL A 129 22.31 -9.22 -0.05
N ASP A 130 21.50 -10.17 -0.50
CA ASP A 130 21.56 -10.73 -1.87
C ASP A 130 20.80 -9.87 -2.90
N GLY A 131 20.20 -8.73 -2.47
CA GLY A 131 19.57 -7.76 -3.33
C GLY A 131 18.08 -7.98 -3.61
N ALA A 132 17.41 -8.90 -2.88
CA ALA A 132 15.96 -8.99 -2.89
C ALA A 132 15.37 -7.66 -2.37
N THR A 133 14.27 -7.18 -3.00
CA THR A 133 13.81 -5.80 -2.76
C THR A 133 12.28 -5.72 -2.71
N GLY A 134 11.76 -4.81 -1.85
CA GLY A 134 10.36 -4.46 -1.74
C GLY A 134 9.56 -5.41 -0.87
N ILE A 135 8.23 -5.17 -0.77
CA ILE A 135 7.36 -5.97 0.11
C ILE A 135 7.36 -7.46 -0.24
N TRP A 136 7.59 -7.82 -1.50
CA TRP A 136 7.61 -9.17 -2.03
C TRP A 136 9.00 -9.77 -2.19
N GLN A 137 10.06 -9.06 -1.80
CA GLN A 137 11.47 -9.46 -1.86
C GLN A 137 11.88 -10.08 -3.21
N PHE A 138 11.51 -9.40 -4.30
CA PHE A 138 11.95 -9.84 -5.63
C PHE A 138 13.47 -9.71 -5.81
N MET A 139 14.10 -10.82 -6.20
CA MET A 139 15.45 -10.79 -6.73
C MET A 139 15.49 -10.02 -8.07
N PRO A 140 16.60 -9.30 -8.38
CA PRO A 140 16.67 -8.49 -9.62
C PRO A 140 16.36 -9.27 -10.91
N ALA A 141 16.90 -10.48 -11.03
CA ALA A 141 16.68 -11.33 -12.20
C ALA A 141 15.22 -11.78 -12.31
N THR A 142 14.64 -12.28 -11.20
CA THR A 142 13.24 -12.72 -11.13
C THR A 142 12.29 -11.55 -11.39
N GLY A 143 12.55 -10.38 -10.78
CA GLY A 143 11.74 -9.19 -11.02
C GLY A 143 11.71 -8.80 -12.50
N LYS A 144 12.85 -8.85 -13.19
CA LYS A 144 12.93 -8.58 -14.62
C LYS A 144 12.14 -9.61 -15.45
N GLU A 145 12.27 -10.90 -15.10
CA GLU A 145 11.53 -12.00 -15.76
C GLU A 145 10.00 -11.81 -15.65
N TRP A 146 9.55 -11.31 -14.50
CA TRP A 146 8.14 -11.04 -14.24
C TRP A 146 7.70 -9.59 -14.54
N GLY A 147 8.43 -8.89 -15.41
CA GLY A 147 8.04 -7.61 -15.98
C GLY A 147 8.25 -6.39 -15.07
N LEU A 148 8.93 -6.54 -13.94
CA LEU A 148 9.23 -5.42 -13.05
C LEU A 148 10.35 -4.55 -13.65
N LYS A 149 9.95 -3.39 -14.19
CA LYS A 149 10.86 -2.39 -14.73
C LYS A 149 11.78 -1.87 -13.62
N SER A 150 13.06 -1.74 -13.91
CA SER A 150 14.03 -1.12 -13.00
C SER A 150 15.01 -0.27 -13.80
N ASN A 151 15.07 1.02 -13.49
CA ASN A 151 15.99 1.98 -14.10
C ASN A 151 16.43 3.03 -13.07
N TRP A 152 17.04 4.11 -13.52
CA TRP A 152 17.48 5.19 -12.63
C TRP A 152 16.32 5.90 -11.92
N TRP A 153 15.19 6.09 -12.63
CA TRP A 153 14.01 6.79 -12.11
C TRP A 153 13.12 5.91 -11.23
N TYR A 154 13.02 4.62 -11.57
CA TYR A 154 11.97 3.77 -11.03
C TYR A 154 12.47 2.34 -10.79
N ASP A 155 11.98 1.71 -9.71
CA ASP A 155 12.18 0.31 -9.39
C ASP A 155 10.84 -0.35 -9.06
N GLY A 156 10.30 -1.09 -10.01
CA GLY A 156 9.02 -1.79 -9.91
C GLY A 156 8.96 -2.84 -8.78
N LYS A 157 10.10 -3.29 -8.27
CA LYS A 157 10.13 -4.20 -7.12
C LYS A 157 9.68 -3.53 -5.82
N LYS A 158 9.83 -2.20 -5.73
CA LYS A 158 9.36 -1.39 -4.61
C LYS A 158 7.93 -0.89 -4.82
N ASP A 159 7.45 -0.81 -6.07
CA ASP A 159 6.08 -0.42 -6.37
C ASP A 159 5.11 -1.51 -5.92
N VAL A 160 4.22 -1.14 -4.99
CA VAL A 160 3.32 -2.09 -4.34
C VAL A 160 2.33 -2.70 -5.32
N LEU A 161 1.83 -1.93 -6.29
CA LEU A 161 0.90 -2.45 -7.30
C LEU A 161 1.61 -3.40 -8.25
N ALA A 162 2.70 -2.93 -8.86
CA ALA A 162 3.44 -3.71 -9.84
C ALA A 162 4.01 -5.00 -9.24
N SER A 163 4.62 -4.91 -8.05
CA SER A 163 5.21 -6.08 -7.40
C SER A 163 4.16 -7.08 -6.90
N THR A 164 2.98 -6.62 -6.46
CA THR A 164 1.88 -7.51 -6.07
C THR A 164 1.37 -8.28 -7.28
N GLU A 165 1.13 -7.62 -8.39
CA GLU A 165 0.71 -8.29 -9.63
C GLU A 165 1.72 -9.35 -10.08
N ALA A 166 3.01 -8.99 -10.14
CA ALA A 166 4.09 -9.90 -10.51
C ALA A 166 4.20 -11.10 -9.54
N ALA A 167 4.06 -10.87 -8.23
CA ALA A 167 4.17 -11.93 -7.22
C ALA A 167 3.03 -12.94 -7.31
N LEU A 168 1.79 -12.47 -7.46
CA LEU A 168 0.63 -13.34 -7.56
C LEU A 168 0.65 -14.14 -8.87
N GLN A 169 1.08 -13.53 -9.98
CA GLN A 169 1.30 -14.24 -11.24
C GLN A 169 2.40 -15.30 -11.12
N PHE A 170 3.51 -14.96 -10.48
CA PHE A 170 4.60 -15.92 -10.24
C PHE A 170 4.16 -17.09 -9.35
N LEU A 171 3.43 -16.82 -8.27
CA LEU A 171 2.87 -17.86 -7.40
C LEU A 171 1.88 -18.75 -8.14
N THR A 172 1.04 -18.19 -9.00
CA THR A 172 0.13 -18.94 -9.87
C THR A 172 0.90 -19.87 -10.81
N TYR A 173 1.95 -19.37 -11.44
CA TYR A 173 2.83 -20.21 -12.27
C TYR A 173 3.48 -21.35 -11.48
N LEU A 174 3.98 -21.04 -10.27
CA LEU A 174 4.59 -22.05 -9.40
C LEU A 174 3.58 -23.11 -8.96
N ASN A 175 2.36 -22.71 -8.60
CA ASN A 175 1.30 -23.63 -8.24
C ASN A 175 0.99 -24.63 -9.38
N LYS A 176 0.83 -24.13 -10.61
CA LYS A 176 0.66 -24.98 -11.80
C LYS A 176 1.85 -25.90 -12.03
N LYS A 177 3.06 -25.43 -11.77
CA LYS A 177 4.30 -26.22 -11.92
C LYS A 177 4.43 -27.34 -10.90
N PHE A 178 3.78 -27.22 -9.74
CA PHE A 178 3.76 -28.20 -8.66
C PHE A 178 2.39 -28.84 -8.46
N ASP A 179 1.67 -29.04 -9.57
CA ASP A 179 0.42 -29.81 -9.65
C ASP A 179 -0.66 -29.36 -8.64
N GLY A 180 -0.71 -28.05 -8.35
CA GLY A 180 -1.69 -27.46 -7.43
C GLY A 180 -1.24 -27.39 -5.96
N ASP A 181 -0.04 -27.88 -5.62
CA ASP A 181 0.47 -27.83 -4.24
C ASP A 181 0.97 -26.44 -3.87
N TRP A 182 0.21 -25.73 -3.05
CA TRP A 182 0.56 -24.38 -2.60
C TRP A 182 1.76 -24.34 -1.66
N LEU A 183 1.99 -25.39 -0.84
CA LEU A 183 3.16 -25.43 0.05
C LEU A 183 4.45 -25.55 -0.75
N LEU A 184 4.44 -26.39 -1.80
CA LEU A 184 5.56 -26.50 -2.74
C LEU A 184 5.74 -25.22 -3.57
N ALA A 185 4.65 -24.58 -3.96
CA ALA A 185 4.71 -23.29 -4.68
C ALA A 185 5.33 -22.19 -3.83
N MET A 186 4.92 -22.03 -2.57
CA MET A 186 5.51 -21.07 -1.62
C MET A 186 6.98 -21.39 -1.32
N ALA A 187 7.33 -22.68 -1.14
CA ALA A 187 8.72 -23.08 -0.99
C ALA A 187 9.56 -22.72 -2.23
N ALA A 188 8.99 -22.88 -3.43
CA ALA A 188 9.65 -22.55 -4.68
C ALA A 188 9.75 -21.03 -4.91
N TYR A 189 8.80 -20.25 -4.41
CA TYR A 189 8.90 -18.78 -4.41
C TYR A 189 10.14 -18.33 -3.63
N ASN A 190 10.35 -18.88 -2.42
CA ASN A 190 11.47 -18.53 -1.55
C ASN A 190 12.82 -19.05 -2.10
N THR A 191 12.92 -20.33 -2.50
CA THR A 191 14.24 -20.95 -2.79
C THR A 191 14.50 -21.20 -4.28
N GLY A 192 13.52 -20.91 -5.12
CA GLY A 192 13.54 -21.18 -6.56
C GLY A 192 13.03 -22.60 -6.93
N PRO A 193 12.27 -22.72 -8.04
CA PRO A 193 11.61 -23.97 -8.45
C PRO A 193 12.59 -25.09 -8.77
N THR A 194 13.77 -24.78 -9.27
CA THR A 194 14.81 -25.79 -9.61
C THR A 194 15.27 -26.57 -8.37
N ARG A 195 15.41 -25.88 -7.22
CA ARG A 195 15.86 -26.52 -5.97
C ARG A 195 14.78 -27.44 -5.39
N VAL A 196 13.51 -26.98 -5.40
CA VAL A 196 12.37 -27.80 -4.98
C VAL A 196 12.24 -29.04 -5.87
N ASN A 197 12.27 -28.88 -7.18
CA ASN A 197 12.23 -30.02 -8.12
C ASN A 197 13.38 -31.00 -7.92
N ARG A 198 14.58 -30.53 -7.56
CA ARG A 198 15.71 -31.41 -7.24
C ARG A 198 15.44 -32.25 -5.98
N ALA A 199 14.88 -31.63 -4.94
CA ALA A 199 14.49 -32.32 -3.71
C ALA A 199 13.40 -33.38 -3.97
N ILE A 200 12.36 -33.01 -4.73
CA ILE A 200 11.29 -33.95 -5.15
C ILE A 200 11.88 -35.16 -5.90
N ARG A 201 12.74 -34.91 -6.91
CA ARG A 201 13.35 -36.02 -7.67
C ARG A 201 14.24 -36.91 -6.81
N LYS A 202 14.93 -36.34 -5.81
CA LYS A 202 15.72 -37.12 -4.86
C LYS A 202 14.84 -38.05 -4.01
N ASN A 203 13.74 -37.53 -3.47
CA ASN A 203 12.80 -38.31 -2.67
C ASN A 203 12.14 -39.43 -3.51
N LYS A 204 11.65 -39.10 -4.74
CA LYS A 204 11.08 -40.11 -5.67
C LYS A 204 12.02 -41.28 -5.96
N ARG A 205 13.35 -41.01 -6.10
CA ARG A 205 14.36 -42.08 -6.30
C ARG A 205 14.57 -42.95 -5.08
N GLN A 206 14.13 -42.48 -3.91
CA GLN A 206 14.28 -43.17 -2.60
C GLN A 206 12.97 -43.71 -2.08
N ASP A 207 11.91 -43.73 -2.92
CA ASP A 207 10.52 -44.11 -2.56
C ASP A 207 10.01 -43.38 -1.30
N LYS A 208 10.43 -42.06 -1.13
CA LYS A 208 10.01 -41.22 -0.03
C LYS A 208 8.89 -40.27 -0.45
N PRO A 209 8.03 -39.83 0.50
CA PRO A 209 7.02 -38.85 0.25
C PRO A 209 7.62 -37.54 -0.32
N ILE A 210 6.81 -36.83 -1.12
CA ILE A 210 7.22 -35.59 -1.81
C ILE A 210 6.49 -34.34 -1.32
N ARG A 211 5.76 -34.45 -0.20
CA ARG A 211 5.12 -33.29 0.44
C ARG A 211 6.19 -32.30 0.87
N PHE A 212 5.87 -31.02 0.94
CA PHE A 212 6.80 -29.97 1.41
C PHE A 212 7.58 -30.39 2.67
N TRP A 213 6.88 -30.98 3.65
CA TRP A 213 7.42 -31.39 4.96
C TRP A 213 8.45 -32.52 4.89
N ASP A 214 8.41 -33.32 3.84
CA ASP A 214 9.31 -34.48 3.66
C ASP A 214 10.55 -34.14 2.83
N LEU A 215 10.60 -32.90 2.27
CA LEU A 215 11.70 -32.49 1.41
C LEU A 215 12.90 -31.93 2.21
N ASN A 216 14.09 -32.34 1.80
CA ASN A 216 15.31 -31.73 2.32
C ASN A 216 15.59 -30.41 1.58
N LEU A 217 15.05 -29.31 2.12
CA LEU A 217 15.21 -27.94 1.62
C LEU A 217 16.15 -27.13 2.53
N PRO A 218 16.64 -25.95 2.08
CA PRO A 218 17.41 -25.07 2.94
C PRO A 218 16.66 -24.69 4.23
N LYS A 219 17.41 -24.45 5.31
CA LYS A 219 16.83 -24.07 6.61
C LYS A 219 15.91 -22.85 6.54
N GLU A 220 16.24 -21.89 5.69
CA GLU A 220 15.38 -20.72 5.46
C GLU A 220 14.04 -21.14 4.87
N THR A 221 14.04 -21.97 3.83
CA THR A 221 12.84 -22.43 3.14
C THR A 221 11.97 -23.34 4.02
N THR A 222 12.61 -24.23 4.80
CA THR A 222 11.87 -25.07 5.77
C THR A 222 11.26 -24.26 6.92
N ALA A 223 11.74 -23.05 7.16
CA ALA A 223 11.17 -22.09 8.11
C ALA A 223 10.08 -21.19 7.49
N TYR A 224 10.17 -20.91 6.20
CA TYR A 224 9.36 -19.94 5.49
C TYR A 224 7.87 -20.26 5.50
N VAL A 225 7.52 -21.46 5.00
CA VAL A 225 6.12 -21.92 4.94
C VAL A 225 5.50 -22.04 6.34
N PRO A 226 6.15 -22.70 7.34
CA PRO A 226 5.64 -22.74 8.71
C PRO A 226 5.40 -21.37 9.35
N LYS A 227 6.25 -20.37 9.09
CA LYS A 227 6.03 -19.01 9.61
C LYS A 227 4.72 -18.41 9.10
N LEU A 228 4.45 -18.55 7.80
CA LEU A 228 3.19 -18.08 7.21
C LEU A 228 1.98 -18.82 7.81
N LEU A 229 2.04 -20.14 7.89
CA LEU A 229 0.93 -20.94 8.41
C LEU A 229 0.63 -20.63 9.89
N VAL A 230 1.67 -20.41 10.71
CA VAL A 230 1.49 -19.99 12.10
C VAL A 230 0.90 -18.56 12.18
N LEU A 231 1.24 -17.66 11.27
CA LEU A 231 0.58 -16.36 11.17
C LEU A 231 -0.91 -16.52 10.83
N CYS A 232 -1.26 -17.41 9.92
CA CYS A 232 -2.66 -17.73 9.59
C CYS A 232 -3.41 -18.29 10.81
N GLU A 233 -2.78 -19.18 11.60
CA GLU A 233 -3.37 -19.69 12.86
C GLU A 233 -3.59 -18.57 13.89
N LEU A 234 -2.61 -17.66 14.06
CA LEU A 234 -2.75 -16.51 14.94
C LEU A 234 -3.94 -15.64 14.50
N ILE A 235 -4.07 -15.35 13.19
CA ILE A 235 -5.20 -14.59 12.65
C ILE A 235 -6.51 -15.32 12.90
N LYS A 236 -6.53 -16.65 12.71
CA LYS A 236 -7.71 -17.48 12.89
C LYS A 236 -8.16 -17.52 14.35
N ASN A 237 -7.23 -17.67 15.28
CA ASN A 237 -7.52 -17.78 16.71
C ASN A 237 -6.45 -17.06 17.57
N PRO A 238 -6.48 -15.72 17.67
CA PRO A 238 -5.50 -14.97 18.48
C PRO A 238 -5.55 -15.32 19.97
N LYS A 239 -6.70 -15.77 20.48
CA LYS A 239 -6.84 -16.20 21.88
C LYS A 239 -5.96 -17.43 22.20
N ALA A 240 -5.76 -18.33 21.26
CA ALA A 240 -4.87 -19.49 21.44
C ALA A 240 -3.39 -19.08 21.57
N PHE A 241 -3.04 -17.86 21.17
CA PHE A 241 -1.72 -17.28 21.35
C PHE A 241 -1.64 -16.34 22.56
N GLU A 242 -2.72 -16.19 23.31
CA GLU A 242 -2.85 -15.27 24.45
C GLU A 242 -2.48 -13.81 24.10
N VAL A 243 -2.90 -13.35 22.93
CA VAL A 243 -2.67 -12.00 22.42
C VAL A 243 -3.97 -11.38 21.89
N ASN A 244 -3.96 -10.05 21.80
CA ASN A 244 -5.00 -9.29 21.11
C ASN A 244 -4.49 -8.86 19.73
N LEU A 245 -5.20 -9.22 18.68
CA LEU A 245 -4.86 -8.80 17.31
C LEU A 245 -5.54 -7.45 17.02
N PRO A 246 -4.76 -6.34 16.95
CA PRO A 246 -5.33 -5.03 16.69
C PRO A 246 -6.03 -4.97 15.34
N SER A 247 -7.22 -4.37 15.32
CA SER A 247 -8.05 -4.25 14.12
C SER A 247 -7.36 -3.42 13.04
N ILE A 248 -7.52 -3.85 11.79
CA ILE A 248 -7.20 -3.09 10.59
C ILE A 248 -8.50 -2.87 9.81
N ALA A 249 -8.81 -1.62 9.48
CA ALA A 249 -10.01 -1.31 8.72
C ALA A 249 -10.02 -2.01 7.36
N ASN A 250 -11.11 -2.73 7.04
CA ASN A 250 -11.28 -3.39 5.75
C ASN A 250 -11.72 -2.37 4.68
N ARG A 251 -10.80 -1.49 4.31
CA ARG A 251 -10.98 -0.48 3.27
C ARG A 251 -9.64 -0.13 2.62
N PRO A 252 -9.63 0.34 1.37
CA PRO A 252 -8.41 0.83 0.74
C PRO A 252 -7.76 1.93 1.57
N TYR A 253 -6.45 1.88 1.74
CA TYR A 253 -5.67 2.95 2.34
C TYR A 253 -5.31 4.02 1.32
N PHE A 254 -5.11 3.63 0.08
CA PHE A 254 -4.72 4.49 -1.03
C PHE A 254 -5.56 4.21 -2.27
N GLU A 255 -5.53 5.14 -3.18
CA GLU A 255 -6.09 5.02 -4.53
C GLU A 255 -5.04 5.37 -5.57
N ARG A 256 -5.17 4.77 -6.75
CA ARG A 256 -4.27 5.00 -7.89
C ARG A 256 -4.80 6.15 -8.73
N VAL A 257 -4.02 7.23 -8.85
CA VAL A 257 -4.38 8.39 -9.64
C VAL A 257 -3.47 8.49 -10.86
N LYS A 258 -4.06 8.60 -12.05
CA LYS A 258 -3.33 8.77 -13.31
C LYS A 258 -2.73 10.17 -13.39
N ILE A 259 -1.48 10.26 -13.89
CA ILE A 259 -0.80 11.53 -14.16
C ILE A 259 -0.48 11.65 -15.66
N PRO A 260 -0.42 12.86 -16.23
CA PRO A 260 -0.27 13.03 -17.68
C PRO A 260 1.14 12.75 -18.19
N GLY A 261 2.14 12.69 -17.32
CA GLY A 261 3.54 12.48 -17.69
C GLY A 261 4.44 12.48 -16.46
N GLN A 262 5.70 12.87 -16.65
CA GLN A 262 6.65 13.04 -15.55
C GLN A 262 6.17 14.17 -14.62
N LEU A 263 6.17 13.92 -13.31
CA LEU A 263 5.72 14.86 -12.29
C LEU A 263 6.72 14.91 -11.13
N ASP A 264 7.04 16.12 -10.69
CA ASP A 264 7.84 16.34 -9.46
C ASP A 264 7.05 15.86 -8.24
N LEU A 265 7.65 15.01 -7.39
CA LEU A 265 6.99 14.41 -6.23
C LEU A 265 6.70 15.43 -5.12
N MET A 266 7.51 16.48 -4.98
CA MET A 266 7.23 17.57 -4.06
C MET A 266 6.03 18.39 -4.53
N GLN A 267 5.96 18.66 -5.84
CA GLN A 267 4.79 19.31 -6.43
C GLN A 267 3.54 18.44 -6.30
N ALA A 268 3.66 17.13 -6.49
CA ALA A 268 2.55 16.20 -6.25
C ALA A 268 2.03 16.30 -4.81
N ALA A 269 2.93 16.42 -3.81
CA ALA A 269 2.56 16.64 -2.43
C ALA A 269 1.79 17.96 -2.22
N ASP A 270 2.27 19.06 -2.82
CA ASP A 270 1.62 20.37 -2.75
C ASP A 270 0.21 20.34 -3.37
N LEU A 271 0.08 19.74 -4.57
CA LEU A 271 -1.21 19.60 -5.27
C LEU A 271 -2.22 18.76 -4.45
N ALA A 272 -1.76 17.67 -3.85
CA ALA A 272 -2.57 16.82 -3.00
C ALA A 272 -2.87 17.44 -1.62
N GLY A 273 -2.12 18.49 -1.21
CA GLY A 273 -2.17 19.05 0.14
C GLY A 273 -1.64 18.10 1.20
N LEU A 274 -0.66 17.29 0.82
CA LEU A 274 -0.02 16.29 1.66
C LEU A 274 1.39 16.70 2.05
N LYS A 275 1.92 16.04 3.07
CA LYS A 275 3.34 16.12 3.36
C LYS A 275 4.12 15.30 2.31
N PRO A 276 5.32 15.77 1.90
CA PRO A 276 6.16 15.03 0.96
C PRO A 276 6.42 13.58 1.36
N GLU A 277 6.63 13.35 2.68
CA GLU A 277 6.88 12.00 3.22
C GLU A 277 5.76 11.03 2.85
N THR A 278 4.49 11.48 2.87
CA THR A 278 3.34 10.64 2.51
C THR A 278 3.39 10.21 1.04
N ILE A 279 3.80 11.12 0.14
CA ILE A 279 3.97 10.80 -1.28
C ILE A 279 5.08 9.75 -1.47
N TYR A 280 6.25 9.96 -0.83
CA TYR A 280 7.35 9.01 -0.93
C TYR A 280 7.03 7.65 -0.32
N GLU A 281 6.36 7.62 0.85
CA GLU A 281 5.95 6.39 1.52
C GLU A 281 4.98 5.55 0.69
N LEU A 282 4.05 6.17 -0.04
CA LEU A 282 3.10 5.45 -0.89
C LEU A 282 3.66 5.13 -2.28
N ASN A 283 4.69 5.83 -2.73
CA ASN A 283 5.28 5.68 -4.06
C ASN A 283 6.77 5.31 -4.00
N PRO A 284 7.15 4.27 -3.25
CA PRO A 284 8.55 3.90 -3.01
C PRO A 284 9.26 3.41 -4.27
N GLY A 285 8.50 3.10 -5.33
CA GLY A 285 9.02 2.73 -6.64
C GLY A 285 9.82 3.85 -7.30
N PHE A 286 9.54 5.12 -7.03
CA PHE A 286 10.29 6.22 -7.60
C PHE A 286 11.57 6.48 -6.82
N ASN A 287 12.71 6.30 -7.48
CA ASN A 287 14.04 6.42 -6.89
C ASN A 287 14.52 7.87 -6.83
N GLN A 288 13.85 8.79 -7.52
CA GLN A 288 14.27 10.17 -7.72
C GLN A 288 13.19 11.15 -7.21
N TRP A 289 13.48 12.42 -7.35
CA TRP A 289 12.62 13.54 -6.97
C TRP A 289 11.37 13.72 -7.87
N ALA A 290 11.33 13.05 -9.02
CA ALA A 290 10.21 13.05 -9.94
C ALA A 290 9.89 11.61 -10.39
N THR A 291 8.70 11.40 -10.95
CA THR A 291 8.30 10.14 -11.56
C THR A 291 9.11 9.85 -12.83
N ASP A 292 9.12 8.61 -13.30
CA ASP A 292 9.83 8.22 -14.53
C ASP A 292 9.13 8.84 -15.76
N PRO A 293 9.85 9.56 -16.65
CA PRO A 293 9.27 10.13 -17.86
C PRO A 293 8.67 9.08 -18.81
N SER A 294 9.13 7.83 -18.74
CA SER A 294 8.59 6.71 -19.53
C SER A 294 7.59 5.84 -18.77
N GLY A 295 7.09 6.33 -17.63
CA GLY A 295 6.11 5.64 -16.77
C GLY A 295 6.70 4.60 -15.80
N PRO A 296 5.87 4.16 -14.88
CA PRO A 296 4.41 4.27 -14.89
C PRO A 296 3.91 5.71 -14.63
N HIS A 297 2.81 6.06 -15.31
CA HIS A 297 2.19 7.37 -15.18
C HIS A 297 1.01 7.33 -14.21
N TYR A 298 1.31 7.05 -12.94
CA TYR A 298 0.37 7.13 -11.83
C TYR A 298 1.08 7.43 -10.51
N LEU A 299 0.32 7.89 -9.55
CA LEU A 299 0.70 8.00 -8.15
C LEU A 299 -0.33 7.28 -7.28
N LEU A 300 0.13 6.75 -6.15
CA LEU A 300 -0.72 6.31 -5.06
C LEU A 300 -0.89 7.46 -4.08
N LEU A 301 -2.13 7.82 -3.83
CA LEU A 301 -2.52 8.87 -2.88
C LEU A 301 -3.41 8.27 -1.81
N PRO A 302 -3.43 8.80 -0.57
CA PRO A 302 -4.40 8.39 0.42
C PRO A 302 -5.83 8.56 -0.10
N VAL A 303 -6.72 7.63 0.22
CA VAL A 303 -8.14 7.73 -0.18
C VAL A 303 -8.73 9.08 0.22
N GLY A 304 -9.41 9.74 -0.72
CA GLY A 304 -10.14 10.99 -0.55
C GLY A 304 -9.36 12.26 -0.74
N VAL A 305 -8.15 12.20 -1.32
CA VAL A 305 -7.42 13.40 -1.75
C VAL A 305 -7.29 13.50 -3.27
N SER A 306 -7.71 12.46 -4.00
CA SER A 306 -7.61 12.37 -5.47
C SER A 306 -8.34 13.50 -6.18
N ASP A 307 -9.56 13.84 -5.76
CA ASP A 307 -10.36 14.88 -6.43
C ASP A 307 -9.64 16.24 -6.37
N ARG A 308 -9.12 16.59 -5.19
CA ARG A 308 -8.33 17.81 -5.03
C ARG A 308 -7.07 17.77 -5.90
N PHE A 309 -6.35 16.65 -5.87
CA PHE A 309 -5.13 16.48 -6.64
C PHE A 309 -5.39 16.62 -8.14
N ILE A 310 -6.41 15.94 -8.66
CA ILE A 310 -6.78 15.98 -10.08
C ILE A 310 -7.17 17.42 -10.48
N THR A 311 -8.04 18.07 -9.71
CA THR A 311 -8.45 19.46 -10.00
C THR A 311 -7.26 20.41 -10.06
N GLN A 312 -6.32 20.30 -9.11
CA GLN A 312 -5.13 21.13 -9.10
C GLN A 312 -4.15 20.77 -10.24
N LEU A 313 -4.03 19.48 -10.56
CA LEU A 313 -3.17 18.99 -11.64
C LEU A 313 -3.66 19.47 -13.02
N GLU A 314 -4.98 19.44 -13.26
CA GLU A 314 -5.60 19.92 -14.50
C GLU A 314 -5.46 21.43 -14.69
N SER A 315 -5.29 22.18 -13.60
CA SER A 315 -5.06 23.63 -13.65
C SER A 315 -3.62 24.03 -14.00
N LEU A 316 -2.68 23.06 -14.02
CA LEU A 316 -1.27 23.31 -14.34
C LEU A 316 -1.00 23.24 -15.83
N ASP A 317 -0.09 24.12 -16.31
CA ASP A 317 0.50 23.96 -17.64
C ASP A 317 1.38 22.69 -17.66
N GLN A 318 1.37 21.96 -18.77
CA GLN A 318 2.22 20.76 -18.95
C GLN A 318 3.70 21.03 -18.74
N ASN A 319 4.16 22.25 -19.03
CA ASN A 319 5.54 22.68 -18.82
C ASN A 319 5.90 22.88 -17.35
N ASP A 320 4.90 22.98 -16.47
CA ASP A 320 5.07 23.19 -15.04
C ASP A 320 5.02 21.88 -14.22
N LEU A 321 4.80 20.74 -14.86
CA LEU A 321 4.75 19.43 -14.19
C LEU A 321 6.09 19.02 -13.57
N VAL A 322 7.18 19.50 -14.14
CA VAL A 322 8.54 19.33 -13.59
C VAL A 322 9.19 20.71 -13.49
N ARG A 323 9.49 21.12 -12.28
CA ARG A 323 10.06 22.44 -12.03
C ARG A 323 11.57 22.41 -12.19
N TRP A 324 12.07 23.25 -13.09
CA TRP A 324 13.49 23.47 -13.33
C TRP A 324 13.90 24.86 -12.83
N ASP A 325 15.08 24.93 -12.20
CA ASP A 325 15.74 26.20 -11.85
C ASP A 325 16.91 26.44 -12.80
N ARG A 326 17.23 27.71 -13.06
CA ARG A 326 18.44 28.10 -13.78
C ARG A 326 19.59 28.21 -12.80
N TYR A 327 20.63 27.42 -13.02
CA TYR A 327 21.86 27.49 -12.25
C TYR A 327 22.95 28.23 -13.07
N LYS A 328 23.42 29.35 -12.55
CA LYS A 328 24.55 30.05 -13.15
C LYS A 328 25.85 29.37 -12.79
N ILE A 329 26.56 28.83 -13.78
CA ILE A 329 27.82 28.11 -13.62
C ILE A 329 28.86 29.04 -13.03
N ARG A 330 29.51 28.59 -11.96
CA ARG A 330 30.55 29.34 -11.25
C ARG A 330 31.92 28.90 -11.71
N ARG A 331 32.93 29.76 -11.53
CA ARG A 331 34.34 29.40 -11.79
C ARG A 331 34.74 28.18 -10.91
N GLY A 332 35.26 27.11 -11.49
CA GLY A 332 35.64 25.89 -10.80
C GLY A 332 34.51 24.84 -10.72
N ASP A 333 33.31 25.12 -11.24
CA ASP A 333 32.29 24.12 -11.45
C ASP A 333 32.65 23.18 -12.63
N ASN A 334 32.22 21.95 -12.51
CA ASN A 334 32.12 21.03 -13.63
C ASN A 334 30.76 20.34 -13.58
N LEU A 335 30.35 19.72 -14.68
CA LEU A 335 29.02 19.13 -14.81
C LEU A 335 28.79 18.03 -13.75
N TYR A 336 29.83 17.28 -13.40
CA TYR A 336 29.80 16.25 -12.36
C TYR A 336 29.52 16.84 -10.96
N LYS A 337 30.21 17.94 -10.57
CA LYS A 337 29.96 18.61 -9.29
C LYS A 337 28.55 19.18 -9.20
N ILE A 338 28.04 19.73 -10.32
CA ILE A 338 26.68 20.27 -10.38
C ILE A 338 25.70 19.10 -10.28
N ALA A 339 25.87 18.03 -11.05
CA ALA A 339 25.04 16.82 -11.01
C ALA A 339 24.99 16.23 -9.59
N SER A 340 26.13 16.11 -8.92
CA SER A 340 26.22 15.64 -7.52
C SER A 340 25.48 16.56 -6.54
N ARG A 341 25.63 17.90 -6.69
CA ARG A 341 24.93 18.89 -5.84
C ARG A 341 23.41 18.78 -5.95
N TYR A 342 22.91 18.57 -7.15
CA TYR A 342 21.49 18.44 -7.44
C TYR A 342 21.01 17.00 -7.43
N LYS A 343 21.85 16.04 -7.02
CA LYS A 343 21.54 14.61 -6.91
C LYS A 343 20.95 14.02 -8.21
N VAL A 344 21.51 14.40 -9.33
CA VAL A 344 21.14 13.88 -10.66
C VAL A 344 22.36 13.26 -11.33
N LYS A 345 22.13 12.43 -12.35
CA LYS A 345 23.22 11.95 -13.21
C LYS A 345 23.65 13.05 -14.18
N VAL A 346 24.93 13.05 -14.56
CA VAL A 346 25.46 13.95 -15.60
C VAL A 346 24.65 13.84 -16.87
N ALA A 347 24.31 12.62 -17.31
CA ALA A 347 23.50 12.38 -18.49
C ALA A 347 22.12 13.07 -18.45
N VAL A 348 21.51 13.18 -17.27
CA VAL A 348 20.23 13.90 -17.12
C VAL A 348 20.41 15.40 -17.30
N LEU A 349 21.50 16.00 -16.72
CA LEU A 349 21.80 17.41 -16.94
C LEU A 349 22.12 17.70 -18.42
N GLN A 350 22.80 16.78 -19.09
CA GLN A 350 23.10 16.90 -20.51
C GLN A 350 21.80 16.87 -21.33
N GLU A 351 20.95 15.87 -21.13
CA GLU A 351 19.69 15.69 -21.83
C GLU A 351 18.78 16.93 -21.71
N ILE A 352 18.58 17.42 -20.48
CA ILE A 352 17.71 18.57 -20.20
C ILE A 352 18.25 19.88 -20.83
N ASN A 353 19.57 20.01 -20.91
CA ASN A 353 20.23 21.20 -21.43
C ASN A 353 20.63 21.07 -22.90
N GLY A 354 20.26 19.96 -23.57
CA GLY A 354 20.63 19.73 -24.97
C GLY A 354 22.15 19.69 -25.20
N MET A 355 22.90 19.08 -24.25
CA MET A 355 24.36 19.09 -24.26
C MET A 355 24.91 17.78 -24.79
N ASP A 356 25.75 17.81 -25.80
CA ASP A 356 26.42 16.64 -26.37
C ASP A 356 27.76 16.30 -25.69
N SER A 357 28.20 17.13 -24.72
CA SER A 357 29.47 16.96 -23.99
C SER A 357 29.38 17.45 -22.54
N ASP A 358 30.39 17.13 -21.73
CA ASP A 358 30.54 17.55 -20.34
C ASP A 358 31.06 19.00 -20.18
N VAL A 359 31.35 19.67 -21.28
CA VAL A 359 31.99 20.99 -21.28
C VAL A 359 30.99 22.06 -20.89
N ILE A 360 31.26 22.79 -19.81
CA ILE A 360 30.48 23.92 -19.33
C ILE A 360 31.35 25.17 -19.17
N TYR A 361 30.76 26.35 -19.31
CA TYR A 361 31.47 27.62 -19.25
C TYR A 361 30.94 28.46 -18.08
N ALA A 362 31.87 28.96 -17.25
CA ALA A 362 31.53 29.88 -16.16
C ALA A 362 30.76 31.09 -16.67
N GLY A 363 29.70 31.46 -15.95
CA GLY A 363 28.81 32.56 -16.29
C GLY A 363 27.62 32.21 -17.19
N LYS A 364 27.64 31.03 -17.86
CA LYS A 364 26.47 30.48 -18.55
C LYS A 364 25.48 29.86 -17.56
N GLU A 365 24.25 29.71 -17.99
CA GLU A 365 23.19 29.08 -17.19
C GLU A 365 22.85 27.70 -17.74
N ILE A 366 22.59 26.77 -16.83
CA ILE A 366 22.02 25.45 -17.13
C ILE A 366 20.77 25.22 -16.31
N MET A 367 19.85 24.45 -16.86
CA MET A 367 18.67 23.97 -16.14
C MET A 367 19.07 22.87 -15.17
N VAL A 368 18.57 22.96 -13.95
CA VAL A 368 18.78 21.99 -12.87
C VAL A 368 17.44 21.72 -12.18
N PRO A 369 17.23 20.51 -11.63
CA PRO A 369 15.97 20.21 -10.96
C PRO A 369 15.75 21.09 -9.72
N ARG A 370 14.58 21.71 -9.59
CA ARG A 370 14.25 22.59 -8.47
C ARG A 370 14.17 21.84 -7.15
N GLY A 371 13.59 20.68 -7.15
CA GLY A 371 13.35 19.85 -5.94
C GLY A 371 14.62 19.42 -5.22
N SER A 372 15.72 19.19 -5.94
CA SER A 372 16.99 18.76 -5.34
C SER A 372 17.76 19.90 -4.66
N ALA A 373 17.62 21.14 -5.13
CA ALA A 373 18.19 22.32 -4.49
C ALA A 373 17.41 22.73 -3.23
N TRP A 374 16.12 22.46 -3.20
CA TRP A 374 15.25 22.74 -2.06
C TRP A 374 15.54 21.79 -0.90
N ALA A 375 15.79 20.52 -1.17
CA ALA A 375 16.25 19.56 -0.17
C ALA A 375 17.58 19.96 0.48
N ASN A 376 18.43 20.73 -0.22
CA ASN A 376 19.68 21.26 0.31
C ASN A 376 19.53 22.61 1.05
N LYS A 377 18.48 23.40 0.77
CA LYS A 377 18.17 24.64 1.53
C LYS A 377 17.53 24.36 2.88
N GLN A 378 16.94 23.22 3.03
CA GLN A 378 16.39 22.75 4.30
C GLN A 378 17.29 21.66 4.90
N LYS A 379 18.56 21.98 5.17
CA LYS A 379 19.19 21.31 6.30
C LYS A 379 18.28 21.61 7.49
N PRO A 380 17.78 20.60 8.20
CA PRO A 380 17.05 20.82 9.43
C PRO A 380 17.89 21.77 10.26
N ARG A 381 17.33 22.90 10.69
CA ARG A 381 18.09 23.81 11.59
C ARG A 381 18.29 23.05 12.87
N GLU A 382 19.53 22.68 13.13
CA GLU A 382 19.93 22.10 14.41
C GLU A 382 19.71 23.18 15.46
N ARG A 383 18.87 22.86 16.46
CA ARG A 383 18.70 23.65 17.68
C ARG A 383 19.20 22.80 18.83
N ILE A 384 20.06 23.36 19.62
CA ILE A 384 20.48 22.72 20.87
C ILE A 384 19.49 23.14 21.95
N TYR A 385 18.85 22.17 22.57
CA TYR A 385 18.00 22.36 23.73
C TYR A 385 18.75 21.88 24.98
N THR A 386 18.86 22.74 25.99
CA THR A 386 19.45 22.36 27.28
C THR A 386 18.37 21.89 28.22
N VAL A 387 18.47 20.65 28.68
CA VAL A 387 17.50 19.99 29.57
C VAL A 387 17.41 20.74 30.92
N LYS A 388 16.19 21.09 31.31
CA LYS A 388 15.90 21.74 32.58
C LYS A 388 15.37 20.75 33.61
N LYS A 389 15.37 21.14 34.88
CA LYS A 389 14.81 20.34 35.98
C LYS A 389 13.31 20.08 35.71
N GLY A 390 12.92 18.81 35.61
CA GLY A 390 11.55 18.37 35.36
C GLY A 390 11.19 18.10 33.91
N ASP A 391 12.10 18.34 32.95
CA ASP A 391 11.87 18.00 31.57
C ASP A 391 11.88 16.48 31.35
N THR A 392 10.96 16.03 30.49
CA THR A 392 10.95 14.67 29.96
C THR A 392 11.18 14.69 28.44
N LEU A 393 11.60 13.56 27.87
CA LEU A 393 11.69 13.41 26.40
C LEU A 393 10.37 13.76 25.71
N TRP A 394 9.25 13.44 26.35
CA TRP A 394 7.91 13.76 25.86
C TRP A 394 7.65 15.26 25.82
N ASP A 395 8.00 16.00 26.88
CA ASP A 395 7.82 17.46 26.95
C ASP A 395 8.67 18.17 25.92
N ILE A 396 9.94 17.75 25.79
CA ILE A 396 10.86 18.31 24.78
C ILE A 396 10.35 18.03 23.36
N ALA A 397 9.98 16.79 23.06
CA ALA A 397 9.44 16.41 21.77
C ALA A 397 8.16 17.18 21.42
N LYS A 398 7.24 17.30 22.39
CA LYS A 398 5.99 18.07 22.24
C LYS A 398 6.25 19.57 22.05
N GLN A 399 7.13 20.17 22.85
CA GLN A 399 7.49 21.60 22.73
C GLN A 399 8.06 21.93 21.36
N HIS A 400 8.88 21.02 20.82
CA HIS A 400 9.55 21.22 19.52
C HIS A 400 8.79 20.60 18.35
N GLN A 401 7.61 19.99 18.58
CA GLN A 401 6.74 19.39 17.55
C GLN A 401 7.44 18.31 16.73
N VAL A 402 8.24 17.48 17.37
CA VAL A 402 8.96 16.32 16.81
C VAL A 402 8.52 15.05 17.53
N SER A 403 8.83 13.86 16.99
CA SER A 403 8.56 12.60 17.69
C SER A 403 9.61 12.32 18.75
N ILE A 404 9.27 11.54 19.78
CA ILE A 404 10.22 11.10 20.81
C ILE A 404 11.31 10.25 20.14
N GLU A 405 10.90 9.38 19.22
CA GLU A 405 11.80 8.50 18.47
C GLU A 405 12.84 9.30 17.68
N ASP A 406 12.44 10.41 17.07
CA ASP A 406 13.36 11.31 16.36
C ASP A 406 14.37 11.92 17.35
N VAL A 407 13.92 12.42 18.50
CA VAL A 407 14.82 13.00 19.53
C VAL A 407 15.82 11.96 20.03
N VAL A 408 15.35 10.75 20.31
CA VAL A 408 16.18 9.61 20.74
C VAL A 408 17.23 9.28 19.67
N LEU A 409 16.80 9.15 18.42
CA LEU A 409 17.67 8.82 17.30
C LEU A 409 18.75 9.89 17.04
N TRP A 410 18.39 11.16 17.06
CA TRP A 410 19.32 12.26 16.80
C TRP A 410 20.41 12.42 17.85
N ASN A 411 20.13 11.94 19.07
CA ASN A 411 21.01 12.11 20.22
C ASN A 411 21.55 10.80 20.78
N GLU A 412 21.31 9.67 20.10
CA GLU A 412 21.72 8.34 20.54
C GLU A 412 21.32 8.04 22.01
N LEU A 413 20.13 8.48 22.39
CA LEU A 413 19.64 8.37 23.77
C LEU A 413 19.09 6.98 24.04
N ASP A 414 19.25 6.55 25.29
CA ASP A 414 18.57 5.39 25.82
C ASP A 414 17.21 5.84 26.42
N ILE A 415 16.09 5.40 25.85
CA ILE A 415 14.74 5.81 26.25
C ILE A 415 14.39 5.41 27.70
N GLU A 416 15.09 4.39 28.23
CA GLU A 416 14.88 3.90 29.59
C GLU A 416 15.65 4.71 30.63
N LYS A 417 16.58 5.57 30.21
CA LYS A 417 17.37 6.41 31.11
C LYS A 417 16.82 7.83 31.21
N PRO A 418 16.74 8.38 32.42
CA PRO A 418 16.30 9.76 32.60
C PRO A 418 17.30 10.74 32.01
N LEU A 419 16.80 11.85 31.44
CA LEU A 419 17.61 12.96 30.98
C LEU A 419 18.34 13.62 32.12
N GLN A 420 19.59 14.04 31.91
CA GLN A 420 20.37 14.78 32.89
C GLN A 420 20.10 16.29 32.80
N ILE A 421 20.02 16.97 33.91
CA ILE A 421 19.90 18.44 33.92
C ILE A 421 21.17 19.04 33.30
N ASN A 422 21.00 20.04 32.45
CA ASN A 422 22.02 20.66 31.60
C ASN A 422 22.54 19.77 30.45
N GLN A 423 21.96 18.59 30.19
CA GLN A 423 22.24 17.81 29.00
C GLN A 423 21.82 18.59 27.75
N GLU A 424 22.66 18.62 26.74
CA GLU A 424 22.34 19.22 25.44
C GLU A 424 21.65 18.19 24.55
N ILE A 425 20.48 18.54 24.06
CA ILE A 425 19.67 17.72 23.14
C ILE A 425 19.60 18.43 21.80
N LYS A 426 20.11 17.77 20.77
CA LYS A 426 19.98 18.23 19.37
C LYS A 426 18.58 17.98 18.88
N ILE A 427 17.94 19.02 18.39
CA ILE A 427 16.59 18.99 17.83
C ILE A 427 16.66 19.54 16.40
N PHE A 428 16.25 18.72 15.45
CA PHE A 428 16.20 19.14 14.06
C PHE A 428 14.76 19.52 13.70
N SER A 429 14.48 20.84 13.62
CA SER A 429 13.17 21.32 13.20
C SER A 429 12.95 21.09 11.70
N ARG A 430 11.99 20.27 11.37
CA ARG A 430 11.64 19.93 9.96
C ARG A 430 10.69 20.92 9.33
N TYR A 431 10.33 22.00 9.70
CA TYR A 431 9.53 23.07 9.05
C TYR A 431 9.02 24.11 10.03
N GLU A 432 9.25 25.40 9.72
CA GLU A 432 8.32 26.42 10.18
C GLU A 432 6.97 26.19 9.49
N ARG A 433 5.94 25.87 10.29
CA ARG A 433 4.57 25.90 9.78
C ARG A 433 4.28 27.34 9.34
N ILE A 434 4.13 27.55 8.06
CA ILE A 434 3.30 28.63 7.58
C ILE A 434 1.89 28.28 8.11
N ARG A 435 1.46 28.98 9.16
CA ARG A 435 0.06 29.04 9.55
C ARG A 435 -0.68 29.74 8.41
N GLN A 436 -1.12 28.98 7.45
CA GLN A 436 -2.30 29.34 6.69
C GLN A 436 -3.45 28.66 7.38
N ASP A 437 -4.37 29.49 7.86
CA ASP A 437 -5.67 29.05 8.34
C ASP A 437 -6.31 28.20 7.25
N ILE A 438 -6.28 26.89 7.44
CA ILE A 438 -7.00 25.95 6.59
C ILE A 438 -8.46 26.08 7.02
N PRO A 439 -9.37 26.44 6.10
CA PRO A 439 -10.79 26.37 6.40
C PRO A 439 -11.13 24.94 6.83
N SER A 440 -11.83 24.86 7.93
CA SER A 440 -12.29 23.66 8.58
C SER A 440 -12.68 22.52 7.60
N LYS A 441 -11.96 21.39 7.72
CA LYS A 441 -12.38 20.04 7.41
C LYS A 441 -13.75 19.92 6.70
N GLN A 442 -13.75 19.42 5.48
CA GLN A 442 -14.86 18.60 5.01
C GLN A 442 -14.85 17.30 5.82
N LEU A 443 -15.62 17.28 6.90
CA LEU A 443 -15.83 16.13 7.74
C LEU A 443 -16.53 15.05 6.91
N ARG A 444 -15.90 13.90 6.75
CA ARG A 444 -16.53 12.75 6.09
C ARG A 444 -17.69 12.27 6.97
N THR A 445 -18.88 12.24 6.39
CA THR A 445 -20.05 11.71 7.09
C THR A 445 -20.03 10.19 7.02
N MET A 446 -20.03 9.54 8.19
CA MET A 446 -20.20 8.10 8.34
C MET A 446 -21.53 7.83 9.04
N LEU A 447 -22.29 6.87 8.51
CA LEU A 447 -23.49 6.37 9.16
C LEU A 447 -23.14 5.16 10.02
N TYR A 448 -23.29 5.27 11.34
CA TYR A 448 -22.98 4.21 12.29
C TYR A 448 -24.24 3.61 12.90
N PRO A 449 -24.55 2.33 12.63
CA PRO A 449 -25.67 1.64 13.30
C PRO A 449 -25.25 1.28 14.73
N VAL A 450 -26.01 1.79 15.71
CA VAL A 450 -25.81 1.50 17.14
C VAL A 450 -26.04 0.00 17.40
N LYS A 451 -25.08 -0.63 18.05
CA LYS A 451 -25.15 -2.05 18.40
C LYS A 451 -25.62 -2.22 19.86
N SER A 452 -26.11 -3.41 20.20
CA SER A 452 -26.44 -3.74 21.59
C SER A 452 -25.23 -3.54 22.52
N GLY A 453 -25.40 -2.75 23.58
CA GLY A 453 -24.35 -2.39 24.54
C GLY A 453 -23.48 -1.19 24.15
N ASP A 454 -23.76 -0.53 23.01
CA ASP A 454 -23.10 0.73 22.67
C ASP A 454 -23.58 1.87 23.57
N THR A 455 -22.68 2.80 23.86
CA THR A 455 -22.97 4.09 24.47
C THR A 455 -22.29 5.19 23.67
N ILE A 456 -22.78 6.42 23.74
CA ILE A 456 -22.17 7.59 23.07
C ILE A 456 -20.67 7.67 23.42
N SER A 457 -20.29 7.44 24.68
CA SER A 457 -18.89 7.49 25.11
C SER A 457 -18.04 6.37 24.48
N ARG A 458 -18.59 5.15 24.35
CA ARG A 458 -17.87 4.04 23.70
C ARG A 458 -17.72 4.27 22.19
N ILE A 459 -18.77 4.77 21.54
CA ILE A 459 -18.72 5.13 20.12
C ILE A 459 -17.71 6.26 19.91
N ALA A 460 -17.72 7.28 20.76
CA ALA A 460 -16.79 8.39 20.73
C ALA A 460 -15.33 7.95 20.88
N SER A 461 -15.03 7.08 21.86
CA SER A 461 -13.69 6.49 22.04
C SER A 461 -13.26 5.64 20.85
N LYS A 462 -14.20 4.88 20.26
CA LYS A 462 -13.92 4.01 19.12
C LYS A 462 -13.49 4.78 17.88
N PHE A 463 -14.02 5.98 17.67
CA PHE A 463 -13.77 6.80 16.51
C PHE A 463 -12.91 8.04 16.79
N GLU A 464 -12.37 8.15 18.01
CA GLU A 464 -11.56 9.30 18.49
C GLU A 464 -12.28 10.64 18.31
N ILE A 465 -13.60 10.65 18.58
CA ILE A 465 -14.48 11.81 18.46
C ILE A 465 -14.85 12.29 19.87
N ASN A 466 -15.05 13.59 20.02
CA ASN A 466 -15.64 14.12 21.24
C ASN A 466 -17.09 13.64 21.38
N PRO A 467 -17.51 13.01 22.50
CA PRO A 467 -18.89 12.56 22.73
C PRO A 467 -19.95 13.65 22.49
N GLN A 468 -19.66 14.89 22.89
CA GLN A 468 -20.56 16.03 22.67
C GLN A 468 -20.81 16.32 21.20
N LYS A 469 -19.82 16.09 20.33
CA LYS A 469 -19.99 16.23 18.90
C LYS A 469 -20.95 15.20 18.30
N ILE A 470 -20.90 13.97 18.77
CA ILE A 470 -21.85 12.94 18.33
C ILE A 470 -23.29 13.34 18.71
N GLN A 471 -23.49 13.93 19.89
CA GLN A 471 -24.79 14.43 20.33
C GLN A 471 -25.27 15.58 19.44
N GLU A 472 -24.43 16.59 19.23
CA GLU A 472 -24.73 17.74 18.36
C GLU A 472 -25.11 17.32 16.95
N TRP A 473 -24.35 16.40 16.34
CA TRP A 473 -24.57 15.96 14.96
C TRP A 473 -25.84 15.12 14.78
N ASN A 474 -26.35 14.52 15.85
CA ASN A 474 -27.51 13.62 15.83
C ASN A 474 -28.70 14.14 16.67
N GLU A 475 -28.63 15.39 17.13
CA GLU A 475 -29.64 16.04 17.93
C GLU A 475 -30.07 15.20 19.16
N ILE A 476 -29.10 14.57 19.83
CA ILE A 476 -29.32 13.72 20.99
C ILE A 476 -29.23 14.55 22.26
N GLU A 477 -30.38 14.83 22.87
CA GLU A 477 -30.45 15.57 24.14
C GLU A 477 -30.06 14.69 25.33
N ASP A 478 -30.41 13.41 25.31
CA ASP A 478 -30.16 12.46 26.40
C ASP A 478 -29.25 11.33 25.94
N VAL A 479 -28.02 11.34 26.45
CA VAL A 479 -26.96 10.34 26.11
C VAL A 479 -27.33 8.89 26.42
N SER A 480 -28.32 8.68 27.30
CA SER A 480 -28.79 7.35 27.68
C SER A 480 -29.83 6.79 26.68
N LYS A 481 -30.30 7.60 25.76
CA LYS A 481 -31.37 7.25 24.81
C LYS A 481 -30.85 6.98 23.40
N ILE A 482 -29.87 6.12 23.27
CA ILE A 482 -29.54 5.52 21.99
C ILE A 482 -29.94 4.04 21.99
N PHE A 483 -30.48 3.57 20.88
CA PHE A 483 -31.06 2.22 20.79
C PHE A 483 -30.33 1.39 19.73
N PRO A 484 -30.20 0.07 19.95
CA PRO A 484 -29.69 -0.83 18.92
C PRO A 484 -30.50 -0.69 17.63
N GLY A 485 -29.78 -0.55 16.48
CA GLY A 485 -30.39 -0.29 15.18
C GLY A 485 -30.57 1.20 14.83
N GLN A 486 -30.45 2.12 15.78
CA GLN A 486 -30.43 3.55 15.49
C GLN A 486 -29.16 3.90 14.70
N VAL A 487 -29.30 4.71 13.64
CA VAL A 487 -28.17 5.13 12.81
C VAL A 487 -27.70 6.52 13.22
N LEU A 488 -26.47 6.62 13.69
CA LEU A 488 -25.82 7.88 14.05
C LEU A 488 -24.95 8.42 12.91
N LYS A 489 -25.06 9.72 12.63
CA LYS A 489 -24.12 10.44 11.75
C LYS A 489 -22.87 10.80 12.52
N LEU A 490 -21.73 10.31 12.08
CA LEU A 490 -20.43 10.65 12.61
C LEU A 490 -19.64 11.42 11.54
N PHE A 491 -19.01 12.51 11.93
CA PHE A 491 -18.14 13.29 11.06
C PHE A 491 -16.68 13.04 11.50
N LEU A 492 -15.93 12.31 10.67
CA LEU A 492 -14.57 11.82 10.93
C LEU A 492 -13.50 12.68 10.27
#